data_083544f4f63fb18774c417d4fcb11920
#
_entry.id   083544f4f63fb18774c417d4fcb11920
#
_cell.length_a   1.000
_cell.length_b   1.000
_cell.length_c   1.000
_cell.angle_alpha   90.00
_cell.angle_beta   90.00
_cell.angle_gamma   90.00
#
_symmetry.space_group_name_H-M   'P 1'
#
loop_
_entity.id
_entity.type
_entity.pdbx_description
1 polymer ?
#
loop_
_entity_poly.entity_id
_entity_poly.type
_entity_poly.pdbx_seq_one_letter_code
_entity_poly.pdbx_strand_id
1 'polypeptide(L)'
;MNPGEFYALPQSPQTLKQLLMIAGMDRYFQIVRCFRDEDLRADRQPEFTQIDCEMSFVEQEDILNMFEGMTRHLFKEIKGIDIPKLPRMTWHDAMKYYGSDKPDTRFGMRFVELMDVMKGYGFSVFDNAKYIGGICAKGAATYTRKQLDQLTDFVKRSQIGAKGLVYARVDAEGNVKSSVDKFYSQEVLQNLKKAMSAEPNDLILIMSGDDANKTRKQLCELRLEMGNQLGLRPKNVYSCLWVVDFPLFEWSEEDQRFYAMHHPFTSPKPEDIPLLDTDPGAVRANAYDMVINGVEVGGGSIRIHESALQHKMFELLGFTPEKAEEQSGFLMNAFKSVSTIQSCRTECSLCLDLRPSRQKTNLAS
;
A
#
# COMPACT_ATOMS: atom_id res chain seq x y z
N MET A 1 -12.85 11.00 17.65
CA MET A 1 -13.10 12.46 17.48
C MET A 1 -14.10 12.91 18.50
N ASN A 2 -13.78 14.00 19.17
CA ASN A 2 -14.68 14.62 20.16
C ASN A 2 -15.35 15.82 19.47
N PRO A 3 -16.66 15.81 19.24
CA PRO A 3 -17.35 16.92 18.59
C PRO A 3 -17.12 18.24 19.32
N GLY A 4 -16.69 19.28 18.60
CA GLY A 4 -16.42 20.61 19.17
C GLY A 4 -15.00 20.80 19.74
N GLU A 5 -14.14 19.79 19.68
CA GLU A 5 -12.73 19.90 20.04
C GLU A 5 -11.84 19.92 18.78
N PHE A 6 -10.73 20.64 18.83
CA PHE A 6 -9.80 20.82 17.72
C PHE A 6 -8.36 20.68 18.18
N TYR A 7 -7.49 20.17 17.31
CA TYR A 7 -6.05 20.31 17.53
C TYR A 7 -5.61 21.74 17.21
N ALA A 8 -4.84 22.33 18.12
CA ALA A 8 -4.36 23.72 17.98
C ALA A 8 -3.15 23.86 17.04
N LEU A 9 -2.56 22.75 16.60
CA LEU A 9 -1.31 22.72 15.83
C LEU A 9 -1.56 22.29 14.38
N PRO A 10 -0.74 22.77 13.42
CA PRO A 10 -0.77 22.28 12.05
C PRO A 10 -0.56 20.78 12.00
N GLN A 11 -1.29 20.09 11.12
CA GLN A 11 -1.19 18.65 10.95
C GLN A 11 0.11 18.19 10.25
N SER A 12 0.75 19.09 9.50
CA SER A 12 1.94 18.79 8.72
C SER A 12 2.88 19.98 8.63
N PRO A 13 4.20 19.79 8.78
CA PRO A 13 5.20 20.83 8.56
C PRO A 13 5.49 21.10 7.07
N GLN A 14 4.79 20.45 6.15
CA GLN A 14 5.09 20.42 4.71
C GLN A 14 5.29 21.81 4.10
N THR A 15 4.37 22.71 4.37
CA THR A 15 4.40 24.07 3.83
C THR A 15 5.65 24.84 4.25
N LEU A 16 6.01 24.78 5.52
CA LEU A 16 7.15 25.53 6.05
C LEU A 16 8.48 24.98 5.56
N LYS A 17 8.66 23.67 5.54
CA LYS A 17 9.90 23.04 5.08
C LYS A 17 10.12 23.24 3.58
N GLN A 18 9.06 23.23 2.78
CA GLN A 18 9.14 23.52 1.35
C GLN A 18 9.55 24.97 1.11
N LEU A 19 9.04 25.93 1.91
CA LEU A 19 9.51 27.33 1.86
C LEU A 19 10.99 27.48 2.24
N LEU A 20 11.49 26.70 3.20
CA LEU A 20 12.91 26.70 3.54
C LEU A 20 13.77 26.25 2.36
N MET A 21 13.34 25.22 1.63
CA MET A 21 14.04 24.78 0.40
C MET A 21 14.03 25.89 -0.66
N ILE A 22 12.88 26.54 -0.87
CA ILE A 22 12.75 27.67 -1.80
C ILE A 22 13.66 28.84 -1.37
N ALA A 23 13.79 29.07 -0.08
CA ALA A 23 14.66 30.14 0.47
C ALA A 23 16.17 29.85 0.33
N GLY A 24 16.56 28.66 -0.16
CA GLY A 24 17.95 28.32 -0.44
C GLY A 24 18.60 27.36 0.54
N MET A 25 17.83 26.73 1.42
CA MET A 25 18.35 25.67 2.28
C MET A 25 18.41 24.36 1.47
N ASP A 26 19.53 23.65 1.56
CA ASP A 26 19.73 22.40 0.81
C ASP A 26 19.20 21.18 1.55
N ARG A 27 19.21 21.21 2.88
CA ARG A 27 18.83 20.09 3.73
C ARG A 27 18.16 20.58 5.00
N TYR A 28 17.06 19.94 5.32
CA TYR A 28 16.31 20.16 6.55
C TYR A 28 15.99 18.81 7.19
N PHE A 29 16.06 18.74 8.50
CA PHE A 29 15.47 17.65 9.25
C PHE A 29 15.04 18.11 10.65
N GLN A 30 14.05 17.42 11.19
CA GLN A 30 13.70 17.54 12.62
C GLN A 30 13.12 16.23 13.14
N ILE A 31 13.23 16.03 14.45
CA ILE A 31 12.48 15.01 15.17
C ILE A 31 11.35 15.74 15.87
N VAL A 32 10.13 15.54 15.37
CA VAL A 32 8.99 16.40 15.74
C VAL A 32 7.79 15.56 16.18
N ARG A 33 7.08 16.05 17.17
CA ARG A 33 5.77 15.52 17.54
C ARG A 33 4.73 16.04 16.57
N CYS A 34 3.99 15.09 15.96
CA CYS A 34 2.93 15.37 15.01
C CYS A 34 1.57 15.01 15.62
N PHE A 35 0.53 15.72 15.14
CA PHE A 35 -0.84 15.55 15.60
C PHE A 35 -1.74 15.39 14.37
N ARG A 36 -2.56 14.33 14.36
CA ARG A 36 -3.54 14.11 13.30
C ARG A 36 -4.87 13.69 13.90
N ASP A 37 -5.93 14.34 13.47
CA ASP A 37 -7.30 13.98 13.83
C ASP A 37 -7.78 12.83 12.94
N GLU A 38 -7.37 11.63 13.26
CA GLU A 38 -7.69 10.40 12.55
C GLU A 38 -8.30 9.37 13.50
N ASP A 39 -9.09 8.45 12.95
CA ASP A 39 -9.60 7.32 13.71
C ASP A 39 -8.47 6.44 14.22
N LEU A 40 -8.58 6.03 15.48
CA LEU A 40 -7.63 5.14 16.13
C LEU A 40 -7.64 3.78 15.42
N ARG A 41 -6.47 3.35 14.95
CA ARG A 41 -6.23 2.02 14.38
C ARG A 41 -5.07 1.35 15.11
N ALA A 42 -4.87 0.06 14.84
CA ALA A 42 -3.77 -0.68 15.45
C ALA A 42 -2.38 -0.08 15.14
N ASP A 43 -2.26 0.56 13.99
CA ASP A 43 -1.05 1.18 13.46
C ASP A 43 -1.11 2.72 13.41
N ARG A 44 -2.17 3.37 13.92
CA ARG A 44 -2.34 4.84 13.89
C ARG A 44 -2.71 5.40 15.26
N GLN A 45 -2.04 6.49 15.62
CA GLN A 45 -2.25 7.24 16.85
C GLN A 45 -2.45 8.72 16.49
N PRO A 46 -3.28 9.49 17.24
CA PRO A 46 -3.48 10.90 16.96
C PRO A 46 -2.24 11.74 17.26
N GLU A 47 -1.37 11.27 18.16
CA GLU A 47 -0.07 11.87 18.46
C GLU A 47 1.04 10.86 18.20
N PHE A 48 2.06 11.28 17.45
CA PHE A 48 3.20 10.44 17.11
C PHE A 48 4.44 11.30 16.83
N THR A 49 5.61 10.68 16.82
CA THR A 49 6.87 11.37 16.54
C THR A 49 7.38 10.97 15.16
N GLN A 50 7.78 11.95 14.36
CA GLN A 50 8.37 11.73 13.04
C GLN A 50 9.83 12.20 13.02
N ILE A 51 10.66 11.50 12.26
CA ILE A 51 11.88 12.04 11.68
C ILE A 51 11.47 12.61 10.34
N ASP A 52 11.38 13.92 10.27
CA ASP A 52 10.93 14.64 9.08
C ASP A 52 12.13 15.29 8.38
N CYS A 53 12.26 15.05 7.09
CA CYS A 53 13.37 15.56 6.28
C CYS A 53 12.85 16.16 4.98
N GLU A 54 13.57 17.20 4.50
CA GLU A 54 13.36 17.78 3.19
C GLU A 54 14.74 18.08 2.58
N MET A 55 14.92 17.82 1.29
CA MET A 55 16.20 18.03 0.62
C MET A 55 16.00 18.59 -0.78
N SER A 56 16.89 19.50 -1.17
CA SER A 56 16.97 20.05 -2.52
C SER A 56 18.02 19.31 -3.35
N PHE A 57 17.91 19.38 -4.68
CA PHE A 57 18.86 18.82 -5.65
C PHE A 57 19.06 17.30 -5.55
N VAL A 58 18.00 16.57 -5.26
CA VAL A 58 18.01 15.12 -5.10
C VAL A 58 16.95 14.46 -5.99
N GLU A 59 17.23 13.22 -6.38
CA GLU A 59 16.30 12.33 -7.03
C GLU A 59 15.72 11.31 -6.04
N GLN A 60 14.71 10.57 -6.45
CA GLN A 60 14.06 9.59 -5.61
C GLN A 60 15.07 8.60 -4.99
N GLU A 61 15.99 8.05 -5.79
CA GLU A 61 16.96 7.05 -5.28
C GLU A 61 17.95 7.62 -4.25
N ASP A 62 18.26 8.90 -4.29
CA ASP A 62 19.11 9.55 -3.28
C ASP A 62 18.45 9.47 -1.90
N ILE A 63 17.16 9.75 -1.85
CA ILE A 63 16.37 9.68 -0.62
C ILE A 63 16.19 8.24 -0.16
N LEU A 64 15.82 7.33 -1.07
CA LEU A 64 15.65 5.92 -0.73
C LEU A 64 16.95 5.34 -0.14
N ASN A 65 18.09 5.64 -0.75
CA ASN A 65 19.40 5.16 -0.28
C ASN A 65 19.79 5.77 1.08
N MET A 66 19.51 7.06 1.31
CA MET A 66 19.79 7.72 2.59
C MET A 66 18.99 7.08 3.73
N PHE A 67 17.67 6.95 3.57
CA PHE A 67 16.82 6.38 4.59
C PHE A 67 16.99 4.88 4.76
N GLU A 68 17.31 4.16 3.69
CA GLU A 68 17.72 2.75 3.76
C GLU A 68 18.98 2.60 4.61
N GLY A 69 19.99 3.47 4.39
CA GLY A 69 21.21 3.49 5.19
C GLY A 69 20.93 3.76 6.66
N MET A 70 20.09 4.75 6.97
CA MET A 70 19.67 5.06 8.33
C MET A 70 18.94 3.88 8.98
N THR A 71 17.97 3.29 8.29
CA THR A 71 17.20 2.15 8.82
C THR A 71 18.10 0.96 9.11
N ARG A 72 18.99 0.61 8.18
CA ARG A 72 19.95 -0.48 8.37
C ARG A 72 20.89 -0.23 9.55
N HIS A 73 21.37 1.02 9.70
CA HIS A 73 22.19 1.42 10.84
C HIS A 73 21.44 1.27 12.16
N LEU A 74 20.20 1.77 12.25
CA LEU A 74 19.38 1.64 13.45
C LEU A 74 19.11 0.18 13.84
N PHE A 75 18.80 -0.69 12.88
CA PHE A 75 18.60 -2.13 13.15
C PHE A 75 19.87 -2.78 13.66
N LYS A 76 21.02 -2.44 13.09
CA LYS A 76 22.31 -2.98 13.52
C LYS A 76 22.67 -2.53 14.93
N GLU A 77 22.61 -1.22 15.21
CA GLU A 77 23.02 -0.65 16.51
C GLU A 77 22.06 -1.02 17.66
N ILE A 78 20.76 -1.03 17.39
CA ILE A 78 19.77 -1.22 18.46
C ILE A 78 19.41 -2.69 18.65
N LYS A 79 19.36 -3.47 17.55
CA LYS A 79 18.91 -4.88 17.59
C LYS A 79 20.00 -5.90 17.27
N GLY A 80 21.16 -5.46 16.82
CA GLY A 80 22.23 -6.35 16.35
C GLY A 80 21.89 -7.12 15.07
N ILE A 81 20.94 -6.62 14.26
CA ILE A 81 20.43 -7.27 13.06
C ILE A 81 20.95 -6.54 11.83
N ASP A 82 21.59 -7.27 10.93
CA ASP A 82 21.96 -6.75 9.62
C ASP A 82 20.80 -6.92 8.64
N ILE A 83 20.20 -5.80 8.23
CA ILE A 83 19.14 -5.76 7.21
C ILE A 83 19.80 -5.70 5.82
N PRO A 84 19.40 -6.55 4.87
CA PRO A 84 19.89 -6.49 3.49
C PRO A 84 19.42 -5.21 2.78
N LYS A 85 19.93 -4.96 1.57
CA LYS A 85 19.40 -3.89 0.71
C LYS A 85 17.90 -4.10 0.49
N LEU A 86 17.13 -3.03 0.67
CA LEU A 86 15.67 -3.08 0.55
C LEU A 86 15.27 -3.21 -0.93
N PRO A 87 14.49 -4.22 -1.30
CA PRO A 87 13.97 -4.32 -2.67
C PRO A 87 12.99 -3.18 -2.96
N ARG A 88 12.91 -2.77 -4.23
CA ARG A 88 11.89 -1.85 -4.74
C ARG A 88 10.78 -2.70 -5.36
N MET A 89 9.55 -2.50 -4.90
CA MET A 89 8.34 -3.14 -5.44
C MET A 89 7.44 -2.03 -5.95
N THR A 90 6.92 -2.18 -7.17
CA THR A 90 5.95 -1.22 -7.67
C THR A 90 4.62 -1.36 -6.91
N TRP A 91 3.88 -0.27 -6.76
CA TRP A 91 2.53 -0.33 -6.20
C TRP A 91 1.63 -1.32 -6.96
N HIS A 92 1.77 -1.36 -8.29
CA HIS A 92 1.05 -2.32 -9.12
C HIS A 92 1.30 -3.77 -8.69
N ASP A 93 2.57 -4.14 -8.48
CA ASP A 93 2.94 -5.50 -8.07
C ASP A 93 2.52 -5.78 -6.62
N ALA A 94 2.62 -4.79 -5.74
CA ALA A 94 2.15 -4.90 -4.37
C ALA A 94 0.64 -5.20 -4.32
N MET A 95 -0.16 -4.48 -5.09
CA MET A 95 -1.60 -4.71 -5.21
C MET A 95 -1.93 -6.02 -5.93
N LYS A 96 -1.21 -6.35 -7.01
CA LYS A 96 -1.43 -7.56 -7.80
C LYS A 96 -1.17 -8.83 -7.00
N TYR A 97 -0.06 -8.88 -6.28
CA TYR A 97 0.41 -10.12 -5.62
C TYR A 97 0.06 -10.20 -4.13
N TYR A 98 -0.30 -9.09 -3.49
CA TYR A 98 -0.53 -9.03 -2.05
C TYR A 98 -1.81 -8.29 -1.65
N GLY A 99 -2.41 -7.53 -2.56
CA GLY A 99 -3.65 -6.77 -2.31
C GLY A 99 -3.50 -5.62 -1.33
N SER A 100 -2.27 -5.12 -1.15
CA SER A 100 -1.94 -4.05 -0.21
C SER A 100 -0.76 -3.24 -0.72
N ASP A 101 -0.79 -1.94 -0.51
CA ASP A 101 0.32 -1.01 -0.71
C ASP A 101 1.44 -1.15 0.34
N LYS A 102 1.19 -1.90 1.39
CA LYS A 102 2.13 -2.23 2.47
C LYS A 102 2.18 -3.74 2.71
N PRO A 103 2.73 -4.53 1.76
CA PRO A 103 2.70 -5.98 1.83
C PRO A 103 3.60 -6.54 2.93
N ASP A 104 3.13 -7.55 3.65
CA ASP A 104 3.97 -8.37 4.52
C ASP A 104 4.68 -9.44 3.68
N THR A 105 5.95 -9.24 3.44
CA THR A 105 6.78 -10.11 2.58
C THR A 105 7.63 -11.11 3.37
N ARG A 106 7.37 -11.30 4.68
CA ARG A 106 8.03 -12.34 5.50
C ARG A 106 7.73 -13.76 5.02
N PHE A 107 6.65 -13.94 4.28
CA PHE A 107 6.24 -15.22 3.72
C PHE A 107 5.72 -15.06 2.28
N GLY A 108 5.72 -16.14 1.52
CA GLY A 108 5.21 -16.19 0.15
C GLY A 108 3.69 -16.05 0.08
N MET A 109 3.00 -17.04 -0.46
CA MET A 109 1.54 -17.08 -0.62
C MET A 109 1.03 -15.87 -1.44
N ARG A 110 1.71 -15.60 -2.57
CA ARG A 110 1.29 -14.57 -3.52
C ARG A 110 -0.04 -14.92 -4.14
N PHE A 111 -0.81 -13.89 -4.51
CA PHE A 111 -2.05 -14.09 -5.26
C PHE A 111 -1.76 -14.61 -6.67
N VAL A 112 -2.63 -15.48 -7.13
CA VAL A 112 -2.70 -15.92 -8.51
C VAL A 112 -4.08 -15.54 -9.05
N GLU A 113 -4.10 -14.85 -10.18
CA GLU A 113 -5.34 -14.56 -10.90
C GLU A 113 -5.83 -15.82 -11.62
N LEU A 114 -7.09 -16.13 -11.47
CA LEU A 114 -7.68 -17.41 -11.89
C LEU A 114 -8.83 -17.22 -12.89
N MET A 115 -8.97 -16.05 -13.51
CA MET A 115 -10.03 -15.78 -14.48
C MET A 115 -10.02 -16.81 -15.62
N ASP A 116 -8.86 -17.02 -16.22
CA ASP A 116 -8.70 -17.94 -17.37
C ASP A 116 -8.83 -19.42 -16.98
N VAL A 117 -8.74 -19.75 -15.69
CA VAL A 117 -8.76 -21.13 -15.20
C VAL A 117 -10.13 -21.52 -14.67
N MET A 118 -10.85 -20.60 -14.03
CA MET A 118 -12.04 -20.93 -13.25
C MET A 118 -13.35 -20.34 -13.78
N LYS A 119 -13.32 -19.42 -14.74
CA LYS A 119 -14.51 -18.77 -15.31
C LYS A 119 -15.03 -19.55 -16.53
N GLY A 120 -16.37 -19.60 -16.69
CA GLY A 120 -17.00 -20.19 -17.89
C GLY A 120 -17.44 -21.64 -17.75
N TYR A 121 -17.54 -22.17 -16.53
CA TYR A 121 -17.92 -23.57 -16.27
C TYR A 121 -19.29 -23.75 -15.63
N GLY A 122 -20.14 -22.71 -15.62
CA GLY A 122 -21.51 -22.79 -15.10
C GLY A 122 -21.62 -22.54 -13.60
N PHE A 123 -20.52 -22.17 -12.92
CA PHE A 123 -20.58 -21.70 -11.55
C PHE A 123 -20.81 -20.19 -11.53
N SER A 124 -22.07 -19.78 -11.37
CA SER A 124 -22.53 -18.40 -11.53
C SER A 124 -21.74 -17.36 -10.72
N VAL A 125 -21.23 -17.73 -9.53
CA VAL A 125 -20.42 -16.84 -8.67
C VAL A 125 -19.12 -16.45 -9.37
N PHE A 126 -18.49 -17.38 -10.09
CA PHE A 126 -17.27 -17.10 -10.84
C PHE A 126 -17.55 -16.56 -12.24
N ASP A 127 -18.61 -17.08 -12.88
CA ASP A 127 -18.94 -16.67 -14.25
C ASP A 127 -19.37 -15.21 -14.35
N ASN A 128 -19.99 -14.67 -13.28
CA ASN A 128 -20.38 -13.26 -13.18
C ASN A 128 -19.28 -12.35 -12.57
N ALA A 129 -18.19 -12.91 -12.07
CA ALA A 129 -17.13 -12.13 -11.44
C ALA A 129 -16.29 -11.36 -12.45
N LYS A 130 -15.82 -10.17 -12.06
CA LYS A 130 -14.80 -9.41 -12.79
C LYS A 130 -13.38 -9.72 -12.34
N TYR A 131 -13.24 -10.39 -11.20
CA TYR A 131 -11.97 -10.86 -10.67
C TYR A 131 -12.15 -12.17 -9.92
N ILE A 132 -11.27 -13.12 -10.16
CA ILE A 132 -11.12 -14.37 -9.40
C ILE A 132 -9.65 -14.49 -9.04
N GLY A 133 -9.36 -14.59 -7.76
CA GLY A 133 -7.99 -14.72 -7.26
C GLY A 133 -7.88 -15.74 -6.15
N GLY A 134 -6.72 -16.36 -6.03
CA GLY A 134 -6.48 -17.38 -5.03
C GLY A 134 -5.12 -17.28 -4.36
N ILE A 135 -5.01 -17.94 -3.22
CA ILE A 135 -3.78 -18.21 -2.48
C ILE A 135 -3.60 -19.70 -2.25
N CYS A 136 -2.36 -20.15 -2.17
CA CYS A 136 -2.01 -21.52 -1.86
C CYS A 136 -1.36 -21.59 -0.46
N ALA A 137 -2.08 -22.20 0.48
CA ALA A 137 -1.60 -22.44 1.84
C ALA A 137 -0.88 -23.80 1.89
N LYS A 138 0.43 -23.78 1.94
CA LYS A 138 1.26 -24.98 1.94
C LYS A 138 1.00 -25.85 3.17
N GLY A 139 0.81 -27.15 2.96
CA GLY A 139 0.60 -28.14 4.00
C GLY A 139 -0.75 -28.03 4.75
N ALA A 140 -1.68 -27.19 4.30
CA ALA A 140 -2.93 -26.92 5.01
C ALA A 140 -4.15 -27.77 4.52
N ALA A 141 -3.95 -28.80 3.69
CA ALA A 141 -5.04 -29.66 3.23
C ALA A 141 -5.77 -30.42 4.36
N THR A 142 -5.11 -30.57 5.51
CA THR A 142 -5.66 -31.22 6.71
C THR A 142 -6.66 -30.35 7.48
N TYR A 143 -6.89 -29.11 7.11
CA TYR A 143 -7.89 -28.25 7.75
C TYR A 143 -9.25 -28.95 7.77
N THR A 144 -9.84 -29.00 8.95
CA THR A 144 -11.15 -29.59 9.15
C THR A 144 -12.24 -28.73 8.49
N ARG A 145 -13.42 -29.29 8.28
CA ARG A 145 -14.58 -28.53 7.78
C ARG A 145 -14.87 -27.33 8.68
N LYS A 146 -14.81 -27.52 10.01
CA LYS A 146 -15.00 -26.44 10.99
C LYS A 146 -14.02 -25.29 10.80
N GLN A 147 -12.75 -25.59 10.55
CA GLN A 147 -11.74 -24.54 10.29
C GLN A 147 -12.00 -23.80 8.98
N LEU A 148 -12.45 -24.49 7.92
CA LEU A 148 -12.81 -23.88 6.65
C LEU A 148 -14.08 -23.02 6.77
N ASP A 149 -15.06 -23.46 7.56
CA ASP A 149 -16.26 -22.68 7.86
C ASP A 149 -15.87 -21.41 8.66
N GLN A 150 -14.96 -21.51 9.62
CA GLN A 150 -14.41 -20.35 10.36
C GLN A 150 -13.69 -19.36 9.45
N LEU A 151 -12.92 -19.82 8.45
CA LEU A 151 -12.30 -18.93 7.46
C LEU A 151 -13.35 -18.25 6.57
N THR A 152 -14.41 -18.97 6.22
CA THR A 152 -15.53 -18.42 5.45
C THR A 152 -16.25 -17.32 6.26
N ASP A 153 -16.50 -17.57 7.55
CA ASP A 153 -17.09 -16.56 8.45
C ASP A 153 -16.16 -15.36 8.66
N PHE A 154 -14.85 -15.60 8.75
CA PHE A 154 -13.84 -14.55 8.86
C PHE A 154 -13.92 -13.58 7.66
N VAL A 155 -13.90 -14.09 6.42
CA VAL A 155 -13.93 -13.22 5.23
C VAL A 155 -15.28 -12.52 5.02
N LYS A 156 -16.37 -13.06 5.58
CA LYS A 156 -17.70 -12.46 5.53
C LYS A 156 -17.94 -11.36 6.56
N ARG A 157 -17.05 -11.17 7.53
CA ARG A 157 -17.19 -10.09 8.52
C ARG A 157 -17.35 -8.75 7.81
N SER A 158 -18.12 -7.83 8.40
CA SER A 158 -18.45 -6.53 7.80
C SER A 158 -17.20 -5.71 7.43
N GLN A 159 -16.13 -5.85 8.20
CA GLN A 159 -14.84 -5.18 7.96
C GLN A 159 -14.14 -5.65 6.68
N ILE A 160 -14.36 -6.90 6.27
CA ILE A 160 -13.77 -7.50 5.06
C ILE A 160 -14.81 -7.49 3.93
N GLY A 161 -16.03 -7.95 4.22
CA GLY A 161 -17.19 -7.83 3.35
C GLY A 161 -17.15 -8.72 2.11
N ALA A 162 -16.46 -9.88 2.18
CA ALA A 162 -16.49 -10.85 1.09
C ALA A 162 -17.81 -11.64 1.05
N LYS A 163 -18.24 -12.00 -0.14
CA LYS A 163 -19.50 -12.77 -0.34
C LYS A 163 -19.36 -14.24 0.07
N GLY A 164 -18.14 -14.80 0.01
CA GLY A 164 -17.87 -16.21 0.34
C GLY A 164 -16.43 -16.59 0.08
N LEU A 165 -16.13 -17.85 0.32
CA LEU A 165 -14.82 -18.47 0.12
C LEU A 165 -15.00 -19.83 -0.56
N VAL A 166 -14.27 -20.06 -1.64
CA VAL A 166 -14.16 -21.38 -2.29
C VAL A 166 -12.81 -21.98 -1.92
N TYR A 167 -12.79 -23.27 -1.68
CA TYR A 167 -11.53 -23.96 -1.38
C TYR A 167 -11.37 -25.22 -2.24
N ALA A 168 -10.11 -25.58 -2.49
CA ALA A 168 -9.72 -26.84 -3.08
C ALA A 168 -8.55 -27.44 -2.29
N ARG A 169 -8.61 -28.76 -2.05
CA ARG A 169 -7.57 -29.52 -1.34
C ARG A 169 -6.83 -30.39 -2.33
N VAL A 170 -5.54 -30.45 -2.19
CA VAL A 170 -4.69 -31.41 -2.90
C VAL A 170 -4.39 -32.54 -1.91
N ASP A 171 -4.85 -33.76 -2.21
CA ASP A 171 -4.57 -34.92 -1.35
C ASP A 171 -3.09 -35.38 -1.48
N ALA A 172 -2.71 -36.41 -0.71
CA ALA A 172 -1.34 -36.93 -0.72
C ALA A 172 -0.94 -37.53 -2.07
N GLU A 173 -1.92 -38.02 -2.83
CA GLU A 173 -1.78 -38.60 -4.17
C GLU A 173 -1.76 -37.52 -5.27
N GLY A 174 -2.01 -36.26 -4.92
CA GLY A 174 -2.04 -35.13 -5.83
C GLY A 174 -3.38 -34.90 -6.54
N ASN A 175 -4.45 -35.58 -6.14
CA ASN A 175 -5.79 -35.33 -6.64
C ASN A 175 -6.37 -34.07 -6.00
N VAL A 176 -7.24 -33.37 -6.73
CA VAL A 176 -7.85 -32.13 -6.26
C VAL A 176 -9.33 -32.34 -5.98
N LYS A 177 -9.77 -31.94 -4.78
CA LYS A 177 -11.18 -31.90 -4.38
C LYS A 177 -11.55 -30.47 -3.99
N SER A 178 -12.63 -29.95 -4.58
CA SER A 178 -13.10 -28.59 -4.33
C SER A 178 -14.48 -28.58 -3.66
N SER A 179 -14.77 -27.51 -2.94
CA SER A 179 -16.13 -27.22 -2.44
C SER A 179 -17.16 -27.02 -3.56
N VAL A 180 -16.71 -26.84 -4.79
CA VAL A 180 -17.51 -26.60 -5.99
C VAL A 180 -17.22 -27.59 -7.13
N ASP A 181 -16.70 -28.77 -6.80
CA ASP A 181 -16.27 -29.80 -7.75
C ASP A 181 -17.36 -30.26 -8.72
N LYS A 182 -18.64 -30.14 -8.34
CA LYS A 182 -19.78 -30.46 -9.23
C LYS A 182 -19.84 -29.61 -10.52
N PHE A 183 -19.14 -28.46 -10.55
CA PHE A 183 -19.08 -27.59 -11.72
C PHE A 183 -17.82 -27.78 -12.55
N TYR A 184 -16.80 -28.47 -12.03
CA TYR A 184 -15.47 -28.54 -12.62
C TYR A 184 -15.04 -29.98 -12.86
N SER A 185 -14.57 -30.24 -14.08
CA SER A 185 -13.95 -31.53 -14.39
C SER A 185 -12.63 -31.72 -13.64
N GLN A 186 -12.17 -32.94 -13.49
CA GLN A 186 -10.86 -33.22 -12.90
C GLN A 186 -9.71 -32.56 -13.69
N GLU A 187 -9.86 -32.42 -15.00
CA GLU A 187 -8.89 -31.71 -15.84
C GLU A 187 -8.77 -30.22 -15.42
N VAL A 188 -9.89 -29.52 -15.23
CA VAL A 188 -9.90 -28.12 -14.80
C VAL A 188 -9.33 -27.99 -13.40
N LEU A 189 -9.65 -28.90 -12.48
CA LEU A 189 -9.09 -28.91 -11.13
C LEU A 189 -7.57 -29.16 -11.13
N GLN A 190 -7.05 -29.99 -12.05
CA GLN A 190 -5.61 -30.16 -12.24
C GLN A 190 -4.96 -28.91 -12.84
N ASN A 191 -5.64 -28.20 -13.74
CA ASN A 191 -5.17 -26.90 -14.26
C ASN A 191 -5.13 -25.84 -13.13
N LEU A 192 -6.12 -25.82 -12.24
CA LEU A 192 -6.11 -25.00 -11.03
C LEU A 192 -4.89 -25.29 -10.15
N LYS A 193 -4.63 -26.58 -9.85
CA LYS A 193 -3.45 -27.03 -9.09
C LYS A 193 -2.15 -26.51 -9.72
N LYS A 194 -2.02 -26.67 -11.03
CA LYS A 194 -0.85 -26.22 -11.79
C LYS A 194 -0.70 -24.68 -11.75
N ALA A 195 -1.78 -23.93 -11.98
CA ALA A 195 -1.75 -22.46 -11.93
C ALA A 195 -1.35 -21.93 -10.55
N MET A 196 -1.81 -22.61 -9.49
CA MET A 196 -1.49 -22.27 -8.10
C MET A 196 -0.13 -22.79 -7.63
N SER A 197 0.61 -23.55 -8.47
CA SER A 197 1.82 -24.27 -8.07
C SER A 197 1.62 -25.07 -6.76
N ALA A 198 0.42 -25.69 -6.65
CA ALA A 198 0.05 -26.44 -5.46
C ALA A 198 0.63 -27.85 -5.51
N GLU A 199 1.10 -28.30 -4.37
CA GLU A 199 1.70 -29.62 -4.16
C GLU A 199 0.77 -30.50 -3.32
N PRO A 200 1.03 -31.82 -3.22
CA PRO A 200 0.30 -32.67 -2.29
C PRO A 200 0.25 -32.08 -0.87
N ASN A 201 -0.90 -32.21 -0.24
CA ASN A 201 -1.23 -31.65 1.07
C ASN A 201 -1.41 -30.12 1.15
N ASP A 202 -1.49 -29.42 0.03
CA ASP A 202 -1.75 -27.99 -0.01
C ASP A 202 -3.25 -27.68 -0.03
N LEU A 203 -3.60 -26.51 0.49
CA LEU A 203 -4.95 -25.94 0.47
C LEU A 203 -4.97 -24.70 -0.42
N ILE A 204 -5.83 -24.70 -1.43
CA ILE A 204 -6.09 -23.55 -2.29
C ILE A 204 -7.34 -22.83 -1.77
N LEU A 205 -7.25 -21.53 -1.58
CA LEU A 205 -8.35 -20.67 -1.15
C LEU A 205 -8.62 -19.63 -2.23
N ILE A 206 -9.87 -19.49 -2.68
CA ILE A 206 -10.24 -18.66 -3.84
C ILE A 206 -11.36 -17.72 -3.45
N MET A 207 -11.21 -16.47 -3.84
CA MET A 207 -12.23 -15.43 -3.70
C MET A 207 -12.50 -14.76 -5.04
N SER A 208 -13.72 -14.25 -5.19
CA SER A 208 -14.14 -13.55 -6.41
C SER A 208 -15.01 -12.35 -6.07
N GLY A 209 -15.08 -11.41 -6.99
CA GLY A 209 -15.90 -10.19 -6.83
C GLY A 209 -16.04 -9.40 -8.12
N ASP A 210 -16.84 -8.33 -8.01
CA ASP A 210 -17.18 -7.45 -9.13
C ASP A 210 -16.16 -6.30 -9.29
N ASP A 211 -15.27 -6.13 -8.31
CA ASP A 211 -14.17 -5.18 -8.31
C ASP A 211 -12.87 -5.88 -7.93
N ALA A 212 -11.85 -5.75 -8.79
CA ALA A 212 -10.58 -6.44 -8.61
C ALA A 212 -9.80 -5.94 -7.40
N ASN A 213 -9.73 -4.63 -7.19
CA ASN A 213 -8.96 -4.04 -6.10
C ASN A 213 -9.62 -4.33 -4.74
N LYS A 214 -10.95 -4.23 -4.67
CA LYS A 214 -11.71 -4.60 -3.48
C LYS A 214 -11.50 -6.08 -3.14
N THR A 215 -11.59 -6.97 -4.14
CA THR A 215 -11.41 -8.41 -3.92
C THR A 215 -9.97 -8.75 -3.51
N ARG A 216 -8.97 -8.08 -4.09
CA ARG A 216 -7.57 -8.23 -3.67
C ARG A 216 -7.34 -7.78 -2.22
N LYS A 217 -7.95 -6.66 -1.79
CA LYS A 217 -7.90 -6.23 -0.37
C LYS A 217 -8.54 -7.27 0.56
N GLN A 218 -9.67 -7.85 0.18
CA GLN A 218 -10.32 -8.93 0.94
C GLN A 218 -9.43 -10.21 1.00
N LEU A 219 -8.81 -10.56 -0.12
CA LEU A 219 -7.89 -11.70 -0.20
C LEU A 219 -6.61 -11.46 0.62
N CYS A 220 -6.17 -10.19 0.75
CA CYS A 220 -5.06 -9.81 1.62
C CYS A 220 -5.36 -10.13 3.09
N GLU A 221 -6.55 -9.82 3.58
CA GLU A 221 -6.96 -10.15 4.95
C GLU A 221 -6.93 -11.66 5.19
N LEU A 222 -7.43 -12.45 4.24
CA LEU A 222 -7.37 -13.91 4.31
C LEU A 222 -5.92 -14.42 4.30
N ARG A 223 -5.06 -13.84 3.44
CA ARG A 223 -3.64 -14.18 3.39
C ARG A 223 -2.93 -13.94 4.72
N LEU A 224 -3.19 -12.80 5.35
CA LEU A 224 -2.61 -12.43 6.64
C LEU A 224 -3.11 -13.35 7.76
N GLU A 225 -4.39 -13.71 7.75
CA GLU A 225 -4.96 -14.67 8.69
C GLU A 225 -4.35 -16.06 8.52
N MET A 226 -4.21 -16.55 7.29
CA MET A 226 -3.52 -17.81 7.01
C MET A 226 -2.06 -17.77 7.45
N GLY A 227 -1.37 -16.63 7.21
CA GLY A 227 0.00 -16.43 7.68
C GLY A 227 0.12 -16.50 9.20
N ASN A 228 -0.88 -15.99 9.95
CA ASN A 228 -0.94 -16.11 11.40
C ASN A 228 -1.18 -17.55 11.86
N GLN A 229 -2.19 -18.22 11.28
CA GLN A 229 -2.56 -19.60 11.65
C GLN A 229 -1.43 -20.60 11.38
N LEU A 230 -0.67 -20.39 10.30
CA LEU A 230 0.46 -21.23 9.90
C LEU A 230 1.80 -20.80 10.53
N GLY A 231 1.82 -19.78 11.39
CA GLY A 231 3.04 -19.31 12.05
C GLY A 231 4.07 -18.67 11.10
N LEU A 232 3.65 -18.18 9.94
CA LEU A 232 4.53 -17.63 8.90
C LEU A 232 4.90 -16.15 9.13
N ARG A 233 4.45 -15.56 10.23
CA ARG A 233 4.68 -14.15 10.59
C ARG A 233 5.44 -14.03 11.92
N PRO A 234 6.66 -14.58 12.03
CA PRO A 234 7.43 -14.51 13.27
C PRO A 234 7.79 -13.07 13.62
N LYS A 235 7.76 -12.73 14.91
CA LYS A 235 7.99 -11.35 15.40
C LYS A 235 9.45 -10.90 15.32
N ASN A 236 10.36 -11.83 15.28
CA ASN A 236 11.81 -11.59 15.28
C ASN A 236 12.44 -11.59 13.87
N VAL A 237 11.64 -11.73 12.83
CA VAL A 237 12.05 -11.64 11.43
C VAL A 237 11.56 -10.33 10.84
N TYR A 238 12.45 -9.61 10.19
CA TYR A 238 12.14 -8.32 9.57
C TYR A 238 12.32 -8.42 8.07
N SER A 239 11.26 -8.13 7.33
CA SER A 239 11.26 -7.98 5.89
C SER A 239 10.94 -6.53 5.56
N CYS A 240 11.94 -5.83 5.03
CA CYS A 240 11.86 -4.42 4.70
C CYS A 240 11.87 -4.25 3.18
N LEU A 241 11.05 -3.35 2.66
CA LEU A 241 11.02 -3.01 1.25
C LEU A 241 10.58 -1.56 1.05
N TRP A 242 10.83 -1.05 -0.15
CA TRP A 242 10.21 0.16 -0.65
C TRP A 242 9.07 -0.20 -1.60
N VAL A 243 7.93 0.44 -1.43
CA VAL A 243 6.87 0.48 -2.44
C VAL A 243 6.99 1.78 -3.19
N VAL A 244 7.00 1.71 -4.52
CA VAL A 244 7.25 2.85 -5.42
C VAL A 244 6.22 2.88 -6.54
N ASP A 245 6.25 3.93 -7.35
CA ASP A 245 5.40 4.06 -8.54
C ASP A 245 3.91 3.95 -8.22
N PHE A 246 3.48 4.66 -7.17
CA PHE A 246 2.07 4.79 -6.82
C PHE A 246 1.28 5.48 -7.94
N PRO A 247 -0.03 5.25 -8.07
CA PRO A 247 -0.88 6.12 -8.86
C PRO A 247 -0.79 7.57 -8.35
N LEU A 248 -0.77 8.53 -9.27
CA LEU A 248 -0.78 9.95 -8.91
C LEU A 248 -2.14 10.37 -8.39
N PHE A 249 -3.19 9.81 -9.00
CA PHE A 249 -4.57 10.11 -8.72
C PHE A 249 -5.38 8.86 -8.37
N GLU A 250 -6.41 9.07 -7.57
CA GLU A 250 -7.49 8.13 -7.29
C GLU A 250 -8.80 8.72 -7.77
N TRP A 251 -9.56 7.95 -8.56
CA TRP A 251 -10.88 8.37 -9.04
C TRP A 251 -11.94 8.09 -8.00
N SER A 252 -12.76 9.08 -7.68
CA SER A 252 -13.94 8.94 -6.84
C SER A 252 -15.19 8.79 -7.70
N GLU A 253 -15.83 7.63 -7.64
CA GLU A 253 -17.13 7.41 -8.29
C GLU A 253 -18.24 8.24 -7.67
N GLU A 254 -18.15 8.55 -6.38
CA GLU A 254 -19.13 9.36 -5.67
C GLU A 254 -19.07 10.83 -6.09
N ASP A 255 -17.85 11.39 -6.14
CA ASP A 255 -17.64 12.81 -6.46
C ASP A 255 -17.37 13.05 -7.95
N GLN A 256 -17.23 12.00 -8.77
CA GLN A 256 -16.95 12.05 -10.19
C GLN A 256 -15.72 12.94 -10.51
N ARG A 257 -14.66 12.79 -9.71
CA ARG A 257 -13.40 13.54 -9.88
C ARG A 257 -12.18 12.77 -9.37
N PHE A 258 -11.02 13.27 -9.72
CA PHE A 258 -9.76 12.80 -9.19
C PHE A 258 -9.44 13.42 -7.82
N TYR A 259 -8.83 12.61 -6.96
CA TYR A 259 -8.13 13.02 -5.74
C TYR A 259 -6.65 12.68 -5.88
N ALA A 260 -5.79 13.48 -5.25
CA ALA A 260 -4.39 13.11 -5.12
C ALA A 260 -4.27 11.91 -4.17
N MET A 261 -3.57 10.86 -4.61
CA MET A 261 -3.40 9.68 -3.76
C MET A 261 -2.54 9.96 -2.53
N HIS A 262 -1.53 10.83 -2.66
CA HIS A 262 -0.65 11.25 -1.56
C HIS A 262 -0.88 12.71 -1.21
N HIS A 263 -0.38 13.61 -2.05
CA HIS A 263 -0.43 15.06 -1.81
C HIS A 263 -0.52 15.83 -3.13
N PRO A 264 -1.26 16.96 -3.21
CA PRO A 264 -1.37 17.75 -4.43
C PRO A 264 -0.03 18.29 -4.99
N PHE A 265 1.02 18.33 -4.17
CA PHE A 265 2.36 18.75 -4.57
C PHE A 265 3.29 17.61 -4.98
N THR A 266 2.80 16.38 -5.01
CA THR A 266 3.56 15.22 -5.47
C THR A 266 3.81 15.30 -6.97
N SER A 267 5.08 15.19 -7.38
CA SER A 267 5.46 15.19 -8.78
C SER A 267 5.02 13.88 -9.48
N PRO A 268 4.46 13.95 -10.68
CA PRO A 268 4.36 12.79 -11.54
C PRO A 268 5.75 12.27 -11.91
N LYS A 269 5.83 11.00 -12.34
CA LYS A 269 7.02 10.50 -13.02
C LYS A 269 7.26 11.32 -14.29
N PRO A 270 8.51 11.73 -14.59
CA PRO A 270 8.78 12.58 -15.76
C PRO A 270 8.28 11.99 -17.08
N GLU A 271 8.41 10.69 -17.25
CA GLU A 271 7.96 9.96 -18.44
C GLU A 271 6.43 9.92 -18.60
N ASP A 272 5.68 10.12 -17.52
CA ASP A 272 4.21 10.06 -17.50
C ASP A 272 3.56 11.45 -17.62
N ILE A 273 4.32 12.55 -17.59
CA ILE A 273 3.80 13.92 -17.71
C ILE A 273 2.88 14.10 -18.92
N PRO A 274 3.20 13.58 -20.14
CA PRO A 274 2.30 13.70 -21.28
C PRO A 274 0.93 13.04 -21.08
N LEU A 275 0.82 12.04 -20.19
CA LEU A 275 -0.44 11.36 -19.90
C LEU A 275 -1.42 12.24 -19.09
N LEU A 276 -0.95 13.31 -18.45
CA LEU A 276 -1.83 14.24 -17.74
C LEU A 276 -2.92 14.85 -18.62
N ASP A 277 -2.67 14.96 -19.93
CA ASP A 277 -3.63 15.49 -20.89
C ASP A 277 -4.51 14.43 -21.55
N THR A 278 -4.10 13.17 -21.54
CA THR A 278 -4.75 12.08 -22.29
C THR A 278 -5.36 11.00 -21.43
N ASP A 279 -4.67 10.58 -20.37
CA ASP A 279 -5.11 9.55 -19.43
C ASP A 279 -4.55 9.82 -18.02
N PRO A 280 -5.10 10.81 -17.30
CA PRO A 280 -4.60 11.15 -15.95
C PRO A 280 -4.62 9.98 -14.96
N GLY A 281 -5.55 9.04 -15.15
CA GLY A 281 -5.69 7.86 -14.29
C GLY A 281 -4.50 6.88 -14.39
N ALA A 282 -3.75 6.91 -15.48
CA ALA A 282 -2.58 6.06 -15.69
C ALA A 282 -1.26 6.68 -15.21
N VAL A 283 -1.27 7.96 -14.79
CA VAL A 283 -0.06 8.67 -14.37
C VAL A 283 0.43 8.14 -13.02
N ARG A 284 1.73 7.79 -12.97
CA ARG A 284 2.40 7.36 -11.75
C ARG A 284 2.99 8.55 -11.01
N ALA A 285 2.92 8.49 -9.69
CA ALA A 285 3.54 9.43 -8.78
C ALA A 285 5.03 9.10 -8.57
N ASN A 286 5.85 10.12 -8.41
CA ASN A 286 7.20 10.00 -7.91
C ASN A 286 7.18 9.95 -6.37
N ALA A 287 6.46 8.95 -5.85
CA ALA A 287 6.21 8.71 -4.44
C ALA A 287 6.70 7.33 -4.01
N TYR A 288 6.96 7.18 -2.74
CA TYR A 288 7.55 5.96 -2.18
C TYR A 288 7.21 5.81 -0.70
N ASP A 289 6.97 4.55 -0.27
CA ASP A 289 6.74 4.18 1.12
C ASP A 289 7.72 3.10 1.55
N MET A 290 8.29 3.25 2.75
CA MET A 290 9.07 2.20 3.40
C MET A 290 8.14 1.32 4.20
N VAL A 291 8.17 0.03 3.90
CA VAL A 291 7.34 -0.97 4.54
C VAL A 291 8.21 -1.97 5.30
N ILE A 292 7.86 -2.22 6.56
CA ILE A 292 8.50 -3.23 7.41
C ILE A 292 7.42 -4.16 7.95
N ASN A 293 7.48 -5.45 7.60
CA ASN A 293 6.55 -6.47 8.08
C ASN A 293 5.07 -6.15 7.86
N GLY A 294 4.73 -5.53 6.75
CA GLY A 294 3.34 -5.17 6.45
C GLY A 294 2.86 -3.88 7.10
N VAL A 295 3.76 -3.08 7.62
CA VAL A 295 3.48 -1.76 8.20
C VAL A 295 4.28 -0.70 7.45
N GLU A 296 3.59 0.34 6.98
CA GLU A 296 4.23 1.55 6.49
C GLU A 296 4.87 2.29 7.66
N VAL A 297 6.20 2.43 7.62
CA VAL A 297 6.96 3.11 8.67
C VAL A 297 7.39 4.51 8.28
N GLY A 298 7.25 4.85 7.02
CA GLY A 298 7.50 6.18 6.50
C GLY A 298 7.23 6.26 5.02
N GLY A 299 6.97 7.45 4.53
CA GLY A 299 6.69 7.70 3.13
C GLY A 299 7.09 9.09 2.71
N GLY A 300 7.17 9.30 1.41
CA GLY A 300 7.52 10.59 0.84
C GLY A 300 7.33 10.65 -0.66
N SER A 301 7.68 11.80 -1.21
CA SER A 301 7.62 12.01 -2.66
C SER A 301 8.56 13.11 -3.11
N ILE A 302 8.91 13.07 -4.37
CA ILE A 302 9.49 14.22 -5.05
C ILE A 302 8.39 15.24 -5.26
N ARG A 303 8.65 16.50 -4.97
CA ARG A 303 7.68 17.60 -5.07
C ARG A 303 7.74 18.29 -6.43
N ILE A 304 6.60 18.80 -6.86
CA ILE A 304 6.53 19.67 -8.02
C ILE A 304 7.21 20.99 -7.65
N HIS A 305 8.09 21.46 -8.53
CA HIS A 305 8.77 22.74 -8.42
C HIS A 305 8.49 23.67 -9.62
N GLU A 306 7.82 23.15 -10.66
CA GLU A 306 7.42 23.92 -11.83
C GLU A 306 5.99 24.45 -11.66
N SER A 307 5.84 25.79 -11.72
CA SER A 307 4.55 26.43 -11.54
C SER A 307 3.48 25.96 -12.56
N ALA A 308 3.86 25.77 -13.82
CA ALA A 308 2.93 25.32 -14.86
C ALA A 308 2.39 23.90 -14.56
N LEU A 309 3.26 22.99 -14.14
CA LEU A 309 2.87 21.65 -13.77
C LEU A 309 1.97 21.65 -12.53
N GLN A 310 2.27 22.50 -11.53
CA GLN A 310 1.44 22.60 -10.33
C GLN A 310 0.03 23.14 -10.64
N HIS A 311 -0.08 24.11 -11.54
CA HIS A 311 -1.39 24.60 -11.99
C HIS A 311 -2.19 23.51 -12.68
N LYS A 312 -1.54 22.72 -13.56
CA LYS A 312 -2.17 21.59 -14.22
C LYS A 312 -2.68 20.54 -13.22
N MET A 313 -1.90 20.26 -12.19
CA MET A 313 -2.31 19.34 -11.10
C MET A 313 -3.56 19.84 -10.37
N PHE A 314 -3.60 21.12 -10.00
CA PHE A 314 -4.78 21.69 -9.35
C PHE A 314 -6.03 21.64 -10.23
N GLU A 315 -5.87 21.93 -11.54
CA GLU A 315 -6.96 21.82 -12.52
C GLU A 315 -7.55 20.40 -12.55
N LEU A 316 -6.70 19.37 -12.65
CA LEU A 316 -7.11 17.96 -12.68
C LEU A 316 -7.77 17.51 -11.36
N LEU A 317 -7.38 18.10 -10.24
CA LEU A 317 -7.99 17.86 -8.92
C LEU A 317 -9.28 18.66 -8.68
N GLY A 318 -9.70 19.49 -9.67
CA GLY A 318 -10.94 20.27 -9.59
C GLY A 318 -10.83 21.48 -8.67
N PHE A 319 -9.63 22.01 -8.42
CA PHE A 319 -9.48 23.30 -7.73
C PHE A 319 -9.79 24.43 -8.68
N THR A 320 -10.63 25.36 -8.23
CA THR A 320 -10.74 26.63 -8.94
C THR A 320 -9.53 27.50 -8.68
N PRO A 321 -9.17 28.44 -9.59
CA PRO A 321 -8.03 29.34 -9.37
C PRO A 321 -8.08 30.06 -8.01
N GLU A 322 -9.29 30.47 -7.57
CA GLU A 322 -9.49 31.16 -6.30
C GLU A 322 -9.18 30.24 -5.11
N LYS A 323 -9.65 28.98 -5.14
CA LYS A 323 -9.34 27.99 -4.10
C LYS A 323 -7.86 27.61 -4.07
N ALA A 324 -7.23 27.48 -5.23
CA ALA A 324 -5.80 27.22 -5.32
C ALA A 324 -4.98 28.36 -4.72
N GLU A 325 -5.37 29.63 -4.99
CA GLU A 325 -4.73 30.81 -4.42
C GLU A 325 -4.96 30.91 -2.89
N GLU A 326 -6.19 30.67 -2.42
CA GLU A 326 -6.52 30.70 -0.99
C GLU A 326 -5.71 29.68 -0.18
N GLN A 327 -5.59 28.44 -0.68
CA GLN A 327 -4.95 27.33 0.04
C GLN A 327 -3.43 27.29 -0.14
N SER A 328 -2.91 27.75 -1.27
CA SER A 328 -1.52 27.55 -1.67
C SER A 328 -0.89 28.77 -2.34
N GLY A 329 -1.56 29.90 -2.38
CA GLY A 329 -1.12 31.07 -3.12
C GLY A 329 0.25 31.60 -2.68
N PHE A 330 0.52 31.59 -1.38
CA PHE A 330 1.83 32.00 -0.87
C PHE A 330 2.96 31.06 -1.35
N LEU A 331 2.73 29.75 -1.45
CA LEU A 331 3.69 28.79 -1.98
C LEU A 331 3.85 28.94 -3.50
N MET A 332 2.72 29.11 -4.22
CA MET A 332 2.74 29.35 -5.66
C MET A 332 3.45 30.66 -6.01
N ASN A 333 3.31 31.70 -5.19
CA ASN A 333 4.03 32.96 -5.36
C ASN A 333 5.53 32.82 -5.04
N ALA A 334 5.88 31.99 -4.05
CA ALA A 334 7.27 31.65 -3.77
C ALA A 334 7.92 30.93 -4.97
N PHE A 335 7.25 29.99 -5.62
CA PHE A 335 7.73 29.34 -6.84
C PHE A 335 7.97 30.31 -8.00
N LYS A 336 7.12 31.33 -8.18
CA LYS A 336 7.32 32.37 -9.21
C LYS A 336 8.63 33.14 -8.99
N SER A 337 9.01 33.39 -7.75
CA SER A 337 10.24 34.10 -7.39
C SER A 337 11.50 33.26 -7.63
N VAL A 338 11.40 31.95 -7.59
CA VAL A 338 12.53 31.01 -7.79
C VAL A 338 12.75 30.64 -9.26
N SER A 339 11.73 30.76 -10.10
CA SER A 339 11.89 30.54 -11.56
C SER A 339 12.87 31.52 -12.23
N THR A 340 13.28 32.55 -11.55
CA THR A 340 14.35 33.49 -11.99
C THR A 340 15.75 32.95 -11.66
N ILE A 341 15.87 31.91 -10.82
CA ILE A 341 17.14 31.23 -10.52
C ILE A 341 17.06 29.85 -11.19
N GLN A 342 17.74 29.75 -12.31
CA GLN A 342 17.83 28.57 -13.17
C GLN A 342 18.52 27.39 -12.44
N SER A 343 17.88 26.82 -11.43
CA SER A 343 18.34 25.61 -10.75
C SER A 343 17.18 24.66 -10.50
N CYS A 344 17.25 23.53 -11.15
CA CYS A 344 16.36 22.39 -10.94
C CYS A 344 16.42 21.98 -9.46
N ARG A 345 15.43 22.36 -8.65
CA ARG A 345 15.31 21.96 -7.24
C ARG A 345 14.28 20.83 -7.18
N THR A 346 14.76 19.65 -6.91
CA THR A 346 13.92 18.50 -6.59
C THR A 346 13.79 18.45 -5.07
N GLU A 347 12.60 18.62 -4.56
CA GLU A 347 12.30 18.59 -3.12
C GLU A 347 11.72 17.24 -2.77
N CYS A 348 12.18 16.66 -1.68
CA CYS A 348 11.75 15.33 -1.24
C CYS A 348 11.53 15.30 0.26
N SER A 349 10.44 14.69 0.69
CA SER A 349 10.16 14.46 2.10
C SER A 349 9.98 12.98 2.39
N LEU A 350 10.49 12.54 3.52
CA LEU A 350 10.17 11.28 4.14
C LEU A 350 9.87 11.50 5.62
N CYS A 351 8.73 11.00 6.05
CA CYS A 351 8.36 10.99 7.45
C CYS A 351 8.44 9.56 7.97
N LEU A 352 9.37 9.29 8.88
CA LEU A 352 9.42 8.01 9.59
C LEU A 352 8.57 8.10 10.85
N ASP A 353 7.64 7.18 10.98
CA ASP A 353 6.79 7.06 12.16
C ASP A 353 7.48 6.16 13.20
N LEU A 354 7.93 6.77 14.29
CA LEU A 354 8.60 6.08 15.40
C LEU A 354 7.60 5.64 16.49
N ARG A 355 6.57 4.89 16.12
CA ARG A 355 5.64 4.37 17.12
C ARG A 355 6.25 3.19 17.88
N PRO A 356 6.25 3.21 19.21
CA PRO A 356 6.51 1.98 19.95
C PRO A 356 5.35 1.01 19.70
N SER A 357 5.64 -0.17 19.17
CA SER A 357 4.67 -1.26 19.16
C SER A 357 4.24 -1.51 20.60
N ARG A 358 3.03 -1.11 20.98
CA ARG A 358 2.47 -1.51 22.27
C ARG A 358 2.39 -3.03 22.29
N GLN A 359 3.33 -3.67 22.94
CA GLN A 359 3.09 -5.01 23.46
C GLN A 359 1.89 -4.89 24.41
N LYS A 360 0.77 -5.55 24.08
CA LYS A 360 -0.23 -5.87 25.08
C LYS A 360 0.47 -6.74 26.11
N THR A 361 0.97 -6.15 27.18
CA THR A 361 1.20 -6.87 28.41
C THR A 361 -0.18 -7.25 28.91
N ASN A 362 -0.58 -8.51 28.71
CA ASN A 362 -1.62 -9.14 29.48
C ASN A 362 -1.08 -9.21 30.92
N LEU A 363 -1.38 -8.20 31.70
CA LEU A 363 -1.43 -8.34 33.17
C LEU A 363 -2.78 -8.98 33.45
N ALA A 364 -2.78 -10.32 33.47
CA ALA A 364 -3.77 -11.08 34.21
C ALA A 364 -3.34 -11.02 35.67
N SER A 365 -4.17 -10.45 36.48
CA SER A 365 -4.31 -10.75 37.91
C SER A 365 -5.78 -10.69 38.23
#